data_ed95168f8254f87375b936b3d29220d9
#
_entry.id   ed95168f8254f87375b936b3d29220d9
#
_cell.length_a   1.000
_cell.length_b   1.000
_cell.length_c   1.000
_cell.angle_alpha   90.00
_cell.angle_beta   90.00
_cell.angle_gamma   90.00
#
_symmetry.space_group_name_H-M   'P 1'
#
loop_
_entity.id
_entity.type
_entity.pdbx_description
1 polymer ?
#
loop_
_entity_poly.entity_id
_entity_poly.type
_entity_poly.pdbx_seq_one_letter_code
_entity_poly.pdbx_strand_id
1 'polypeptide(L)'
;MRLADHIREGRKGVDARRVLTIVWFGALVFLLLTGLLLLLQRLGLTLNLTMIILGSATLLMLLVLAWLGRTMSSAHFFYANRMAGSTALGVGGLTDWISGSFLVLLLVLPLAGKMVLAPALMLGFVLQTGLFAMTFQRSGVATVSGFMDWRTRSRSTGLATLAVTLGILGLLIVADGLVLLRLVEQVTGLSGPAVTIATLALAGLPALLGGWLSLVLVNGVLAVWMVLSLLAPAIATGFMRNWLASQAAIAPNTQTIDPLQLADSALPLVGANWGVGSISGLSVGLTLFVLACGFATLPTALSRAALARQPIAAMETNSWTSLAAFLVLSAVPLSLALIAPQPEAAQLAQLLRTDGVLYALPHLALTLAALNALSVCLHTFAVALARALRRTRRLDPGEQSMFPARLVTLGLLVGLYFIAPLPLPARLSTPGDMLLAALALGAGGLFLPLLFFIWGPVMHRFAGGFAALAGGAAVATGFWFGRMPVLEAGLMGMGISGGIMLLAAFPALLSGKPREDLRHAQLRDPTPIS
;
A
#
# COMPACT_ATOMS: atom_id res chain seq x y z
N MET A 1 -19.75 9.24 -35.89
CA MET A 1 -18.76 10.10 -35.33
C MET A 1 -18.77 9.74 -33.84
N ARG A 2 -17.93 9.00 -33.10
CA ARG A 2 -16.68 9.33 -33.35
C ARG A 2 -15.76 8.99 -32.20
N LEU A 3 -15.72 7.67 -31.94
CA LEU A 3 -14.72 7.08 -31.03
C LEU A 3 -13.30 7.45 -31.47
N ALA A 4 -13.10 7.60 -32.81
CA ALA A 4 -11.82 7.97 -33.39
C ALA A 4 -11.40 9.43 -33.05
N ASP A 5 -12.35 10.35 -32.89
CA ASP A 5 -12.07 11.75 -32.59
C ASP A 5 -11.74 11.94 -31.10
N HIS A 6 -12.42 11.20 -30.20
CA HIS A 6 -12.06 11.14 -28.77
C HIS A 6 -10.71 10.47 -28.51
N ILE A 7 -10.34 9.47 -29.33
CA ILE A 7 -9.02 8.83 -29.25
C ILE A 7 -7.93 9.80 -29.76
N ARG A 8 -8.22 10.68 -30.73
CA ARG A 8 -7.30 11.71 -31.22
C ARG A 8 -7.12 12.86 -30.24
N GLU A 9 -8.19 13.32 -29.58
CA GLU A 9 -8.08 14.35 -28.53
C GLU A 9 -7.38 13.82 -27.26
N GLY A 10 -7.58 12.53 -26.92
CA GLY A 10 -6.84 11.85 -25.83
C GLY A 10 -5.33 11.73 -26.09
N ARG A 11 -4.84 11.86 -27.31
CA ARG A 11 -3.41 11.81 -27.63
C ARG A 11 -2.58 12.99 -27.09
N LYS A 12 -3.17 14.07 -26.64
CA LYS A 12 -2.48 15.16 -25.93
C LYS A 12 -2.29 14.88 -24.43
N GLY A 13 -2.75 13.73 -23.92
CA GLY A 13 -2.51 13.26 -22.55
C GLY A 13 -1.03 12.91 -22.32
N VAL A 14 -0.67 12.83 -21.04
CA VAL A 14 0.68 12.47 -20.58
C VAL A 14 1.06 11.09 -21.15
N ASP A 15 1.95 11.04 -22.11
CA ASP A 15 2.42 9.82 -22.76
C ASP A 15 3.23 8.97 -21.74
N ALA A 16 3.19 7.64 -21.86
CA ALA A 16 3.92 6.71 -20.98
C ALA A 16 5.42 7.07 -20.86
N ARG A 17 6.03 7.52 -21.96
CA ARG A 17 7.41 8.02 -21.97
C ARG A 17 7.58 9.25 -21.10
N ARG A 18 6.63 10.19 -21.12
CA ARG A 18 6.68 11.40 -20.28
C ARG A 18 6.56 11.07 -18.80
N VAL A 19 5.70 10.13 -18.43
CA VAL A 19 5.61 9.67 -17.03
C VAL A 19 6.94 9.12 -16.57
N LEU A 20 7.54 8.24 -17.36
CA LEU A 20 8.84 7.64 -17.03
C LEU A 20 9.95 8.71 -16.96
N THR A 21 9.96 9.68 -17.89
CA THR A 21 10.90 10.81 -17.87
C THR A 21 10.75 11.65 -16.60
N ILE A 22 9.51 11.91 -16.16
CA ILE A 22 9.24 12.66 -14.91
C ILE A 22 9.76 11.86 -13.70
N VAL A 23 9.57 10.54 -13.66
CA VAL A 23 10.07 9.69 -12.58
C VAL A 23 11.60 9.73 -12.52
N TRP A 24 12.30 9.59 -13.65
CA TRP A 24 13.76 9.66 -13.69
C TRP A 24 14.29 11.06 -13.39
N PHE A 25 13.62 12.10 -13.85
CA PHE A 25 13.97 13.48 -13.48
C PHE A 25 13.80 13.71 -11.98
N GLY A 26 12.72 13.19 -11.38
CA GLY A 26 12.53 13.22 -9.94
C GLY A 26 13.65 12.50 -9.18
N ALA A 27 14.09 11.33 -9.67
CA ALA A 27 15.24 10.61 -9.11
C ALA A 27 16.53 11.46 -9.15
N LEU A 28 16.79 12.10 -10.29
CA LEU A 28 17.95 12.98 -10.46
C LEU A 28 17.90 14.18 -9.49
N VAL A 29 16.73 14.82 -9.37
CA VAL A 29 16.52 15.93 -8.42
C VAL A 29 16.80 15.49 -6.99
N PHE A 30 16.34 14.28 -6.60
CA PHE A 30 16.61 13.75 -5.27
C PHE A 30 18.10 13.52 -5.01
N LEU A 31 18.80 12.89 -5.96
CA LEU A 31 20.24 12.63 -5.84
C LEU A 31 21.05 13.94 -5.75
N LEU A 32 20.70 14.94 -6.57
CA LEU A 32 21.35 16.26 -6.52
C LEU A 32 21.06 16.97 -5.20
N LEU A 33 19.83 16.94 -4.71
CA LEU A 33 19.44 17.51 -3.42
C LEU A 33 20.20 16.84 -2.27
N THR A 34 20.21 15.50 -2.25
CA THR A 34 20.93 14.74 -1.21
C THR A 34 22.42 15.00 -1.26
N GLY A 35 23.03 15.04 -2.45
CA GLY A 35 24.44 15.38 -2.63
C GLY A 35 24.76 16.80 -2.17
N LEU A 36 23.89 17.77 -2.47
CA LEU A 36 24.02 19.14 -2.00
C LEU A 36 23.93 19.23 -0.47
N LEU A 37 22.97 18.52 0.13
CA LEU A 37 22.81 18.50 1.58
C LEU A 37 24.02 17.87 2.29
N LEU A 38 24.58 16.79 1.75
CA LEU A 38 25.84 16.20 2.26
C LEU A 38 27.02 17.18 2.17
N LEU A 39 27.08 17.96 1.11
CA LEU A 39 28.09 19.02 0.98
C LEU A 39 27.89 20.12 2.03
N LEU A 40 26.65 20.64 2.15
CA LEU A 40 26.28 21.70 3.10
C LEU A 40 26.49 21.24 4.56
N GLN A 41 26.28 19.97 4.85
CA GLN A 41 26.54 19.39 6.16
C GLN A 41 28.02 19.53 6.55
N ARG A 42 28.94 19.36 5.61
CA ARG A 42 30.39 19.61 5.84
C ARG A 42 30.68 21.08 6.12
N LEU A 43 29.78 21.99 5.72
CA LEU A 43 29.85 23.43 6.00
C LEU A 43 29.11 23.84 7.29
N GLY A 44 28.61 22.86 8.07
CA GLY A 44 27.95 23.10 9.36
C GLY A 44 26.42 23.13 9.33
N LEU A 45 25.77 22.61 8.28
CA LEU A 45 24.31 22.50 8.25
C LEU A 45 23.82 21.59 9.38
N THR A 46 22.87 22.08 10.18
CA THR A 46 22.31 21.31 11.31
C THR A 46 21.28 20.28 10.85
N LEU A 47 21.06 19.23 11.67
CA LEU A 47 20.06 18.21 11.40
C LEU A 47 18.65 18.80 11.20
N ASN A 48 18.25 19.77 12.01
CA ASN A 48 16.94 20.40 11.92
C ASN A 48 16.74 21.12 10.57
N LEU A 49 17.74 21.85 10.10
CA LEU A 49 17.69 22.50 8.79
C LEU A 49 17.66 21.46 7.65
N THR A 50 18.40 20.37 7.78
CA THR A 50 18.37 19.25 6.83
C THR A 50 16.95 18.65 6.73
N MET A 51 16.29 18.40 7.86
CA MET A 51 14.92 17.89 7.89
C MET A 51 13.92 18.86 7.26
N ILE A 52 14.05 20.17 7.56
CA ILE A 52 13.20 21.23 6.98
C ILE A 52 13.39 21.31 5.46
N ILE A 53 14.62 21.26 4.96
CA ILE A 53 14.90 21.33 3.52
C ILE A 53 14.36 20.08 2.81
N LEU A 54 14.61 18.88 3.33
CA LEU A 54 14.08 17.65 2.75
C LEU A 54 12.54 17.61 2.78
N GLY A 55 11.94 18.01 3.90
CA GLY A 55 10.49 18.09 4.04
C GLY A 55 9.88 19.10 3.07
N SER A 56 10.44 20.31 2.97
CA SER A 56 9.95 21.36 2.06
C SER A 56 10.12 20.96 0.59
N ALA A 57 11.24 20.35 0.22
CA ALA A 57 11.46 19.84 -1.14
C ALA A 57 10.45 18.73 -1.49
N THR A 58 10.15 17.85 -0.55
CA THR A 58 9.13 16.81 -0.70
C THR A 58 7.73 17.40 -0.90
N LEU A 59 7.36 18.39 -0.09
CA LEU A 59 6.08 19.08 -0.23
C LEU A 59 5.98 19.81 -1.56
N LEU A 60 7.02 20.52 -1.97
CA LEU A 60 7.06 21.19 -3.26
C LEU A 60 6.91 20.20 -4.42
N MET A 61 7.64 19.08 -4.37
CA MET A 61 7.55 18.02 -5.38
C MET A 61 6.13 17.43 -5.44
N LEU A 62 5.52 17.13 -4.30
CA LEU A 62 4.15 16.63 -4.21
C LEU A 62 3.16 17.64 -4.83
N LEU A 63 3.26 18.91 -4.47
CA LEU A 63 2.38 19.97 -5.01
C LEU A 63 2.51 20.10 -6.52
N VAL A 64 3.75 20.15 -7.03
CA VAL A 64 4.02 20.25 -8.46
C VAL A 64 3.48 19.03 -9.20
N LEU A 65 3.75 17.82 -8.73
CA LEU A 65 3.30 16.60 -9.38
C LEU A 65 1.77 16.44 -9.31
N ALA A 66 1.15 16.76 -8.17
CA ALA A 66 -0.30 16.75 -8.03
C ALA A 66 -0.97 17.76 -8.98
N TRP A 67 -0.37 18.93 -9.13
CA TRP A 67 -0.83 19.95 -10.07
C TRP A 67 -0.66 19.52 -11.53
N LEU A 68 0.49 18.95 -11.90
CA LEU A 68 0.72 18.40 -13.24
C LEU A 68 -0.24 17.25 -13.58
N GLY A 69 -0.59 16.44 -12.59
CA GLY A 69 -1.53 15.32 -12.72
C GLY A 69 -3.01 15.72 -12.63
N ARG A 70 -3.32 17.02 -12.43
CA ARG A 70 -4.73 17.44 -12.34
C ARG A 70 -5.50 17.12 -13.61
N THR A 71 -6.73 16.68 -13.46
CA THR A 71 -7.58 16.37 -14.61
C THR A 71 -9.06 16.67 -14.36
N MET A 72 -9.76 17.04 -15.43
CA MET A 72 -11.21 17.13 -15.49
C MET A 72 -11.82 15.98 -16.32
N SER A 73 -10.98 15.09 -16.85
CA SER A 73 -11.43 13.92 -17.59
C SER A 73 -11.66 12.75 -16.63
N SER A 74 -12.84 12.16 -16.68
CA SER A 74 -13.19 10.99 -15.90
C SER A 74 -12.34 9.76 -16.24
N ALA A 75 -11.99 9.58 -17.52
CA ALA A 75 -11.12 8.49 -17.96
C ALA A 75 -9.72 8.59 -17.33
N HIS A 76 -9.17 9.79 -17.20
CA HIS A 76 -7.90 10.01 -16.51
C HIS A 76 -8.03 9.87 -15.00
N PHE A 77 -9.12 10.37 -14.43
CA PHE A 77 -9.36 10.32 -12.99
C PHE A 77 -9.54 8.89 -12.48
N PHE A 78 -10.35 8.07 -13.15
CA PHE A 78 -10.68 6.72 -12.70
C PHE A 78 -9.70 5.64 -13.19
N TYR A 79 -9.00 5.86 -14.32
CA TYR A 79 -8.22 4.82 -15.00
C TYR A 79 -6.84 5.30 -15.47
N ALA A 80 -6.41 6.52 -15.16
CA ALA A 80 -5.23 7.15 -15.75
C ALA A 80 -5.18 6.99 -17.29
N ASN A 81 -6.36 6.86 -17.92
CA ASN A 81 -6.57 6.55 -19.34
C ASN A 81 -5.77 5.33 -19.85
N ARG A 82 -5.30 4.44 -18.95
CA ARG A 82 -4.43 3.29 -19.24
C ARG A 82 -3.17 3.65 -20.03
N MET A 83 -2.65 4.86 -19.83
CA MET A 83 -1.49 5.37 -20.58
C MET A 83 -0.16 5.15 -19.87
N ALA A 84 -0.18 4.85 -18.57
CA ALA A 84 1.03 4.64 -17.81
C ALA A 84 1.73 3.33 -18.21
N GLY A 85 3.05 3.39 -18.42
CA GLY A 85 3.87 2.21 -18.68
C GLY A 85 4.00 1.32 -17.45
N SER A 86 4.27 0.02 -17.67
CA SER A 86 4.41 -0.99 -16.62
C SER A 86 5.44 -0.62 -15.56
N THR A 87 6.58 -0.03 -15.96
CA THR A 87 7.63 0.41 -15.04
C THR A 87 7.15 1.52 -14.10
N ALA A 88 6.51 2.58 -14.62
CA ALA A 88 6.03 3.68 -13.81
C ALA A 88 4.89 3.25 -12.87
N LEU A 89 3.97 2.40 -13.37
CA LEU A 89 2.92 1.79 -12.55
C LEU A 89 3.51 0.89 -11.46
N GLY A 90 4.54 0.10 -11.80
CA GLY A 90 5.16 -0.85 -10.89
C GLY A 90 5.94 -0.16 -9.78
N VAL A 91 6.81 0.77 -10.11
CA VAL A 91 7.57 1.53 -9.10
C VAL A 91 6.62 2.33 -8.20
N GLY A 92 5.64 3.04 -8.78
CA GLY A 92 4.63 3.75 -8.02
C GLY A 92 3.70 2.82 -7.22
N GLY A 93 3.56 1.56 -7.64
CA GLY A 93 2.81 0.52 -6.93
C GLY A 93 3.47 -0.01 -5.66
N LEU A 94 4.75 0.29 -5.45
CA LEU A 94 5.48 -0.15 -4.27
C LEU A 94 4.76 0.19 -2.97
N THR A 95 4.19 1.38 -2.86
CA THR A 95 3.50 1.87 -1.67
C THR A 95 2.10 1.28 -1.45
N ASP A 96 1.56 0.56 -2.44
CA ASP A 96 0.35 -0.23 -2.26
C ASP A 96 0.59 -1.47 -1.38
N TRP A 97 1.85 -1.91 -1.28
CA TRP A 97 2.31 -3.10 -0.56
C TRP A 97 3.17 -2.74 0.65
N ILE A 98 4.08 -1.78 0.47
CA ILE A 98 4.99 -1.31 1.50
C ILE A 98 4.55 0.09 1.90
N SER A 99 3.59 0.15 2.81
CA SER A 99 3.07 1.39 3.39
C SER A 99 3.90 1.85 4.60
N GLY A 100 3.59 3.03 5.12
CA GLY A 100 4.21 3.51 6.36
C GLY A 100 3.93 2.57 7.53
N SER A 101 2.71 2.08 7.67
CA SER A 101 2.33 1.11 8.71
C SER A 101 3.05 -0.22 8.56
N PHE A 102 3.32 -0.68 7.33
CA PHE A 102 4.14 -1.87 7.07
C PHE A 102 5.59 -1.67 7.51
N LEU A 103 6.21 -0.54 7.16
CA LEU A 103 7.59 -0.25 7.57
C LEU A 103 7.71 -0.10 9.08
N VAL A 104 6.75 0.55 9.74
CA VAL A 104 6.71 0.64 11.20
C VAL A 104 6.55 -0.75 11.82
N LEU A 105 5.66 -1.59 11.29
CA LEU A 105 5.52 -2.97 11.75
C LEU A 105 6.83 -3.75 11.61
N LEU A 106 7.50 -3.62 10.46
CA LEU A 106 8.78 -4.30 10.21
C LEU A 106 9.90 -3.81 11.15
N LEU A 107 9.85 -2.54 11.59
CA LEU A 107 10.77 -2.01 12.61
C LEU A 107 10.61 -2.71 13.96
N VAL A 108 9.38 -2.82 14.40
CA VAL A 108 8.99 -3.25 15.75
C VAL A 108 9.05 -4.77 15.93
N LEU A 109 8.79 -5.53 14.85
CA LEU A 109 8.78 -6.99 14.92
C LEU A 109 10.15 -7.56 15.32
N PRO A 110 10.18 -8.58 16.20
CA PRO A 110 11.37 -9.37 16.44
C PRO A 110 11.82 -10.07 15.16
N LEU A 111 13.06 -10.54 15.11
CA LEU A 111 13.65 -11.16 13.91
C LEU A 111 12.75 -12.29 13.34
N ALA A 112 12.21 -13.14 14.21
CA ALA A 112 11.30 -14.21 13.81
C ALA A 112 10.06 -13.68 13.06
N GLY A 113 9.46 -12.57 13.52
CA GLY A 113 8.34 -11.94 12.84
C GLY A 113 8.72 -11.32 11.49
N LYS A 114 9.91 -10.71 11.39
CA LYS A 114 10.45 -10.18 10.12
C LYS A 114 10.66 -11.28 9.10
N MET A 115 11.16 -12.45 9.55
CA MET A 115 11.36 -13.64 8.71
C MET A 115 10.06 -14.26 8.19
N VAL A 116 8.91 -13.91 8.75
CA VAL A 116 7.59 -14.34 8.24
C VAL A 116 6.96 -13.27 7.36
N LEU A 117 7.04 -12.00 7.77
CA LEU A 117 6.34 -10.90 7.09
C LEU A 117 6.92 -10.62 5.69
N ALA A 118 8.25 -10.60 5.55
CA ALA A 118 8.90 -10.33 4.27
C ALA A 118 8.66 -11.45 3.23
N PRO A 119 8.82 -12.75 3.52
CA PRO A 119 8.44 -13.81 2.60
C PRO A 119 6.94 -13.84 2.29
N ALA A 120 6.06 -13.51 3.27
CA ALA A 120 4.62 -13.42 3.04
C ALA A 120 4.28 -12.35 2.00
N LEU A 121 4.93 -11.18 2.08
CA LEU A 121 4.79 -10.13 1.08
C LEU A 121 5.21 -10.62 -0.31
N MET A 122 6.39 -11.28 -0.43
CA MET A 122 6.87 -11.81 -1.71
C MET A 122 5.96 -12.89 -2.26
N LEU A 123 5.45 -13.79 -1.43
CA LEU A 123 4.47 -14.79 -1.84
C LEU A 123 3.14 -14.12 -2.26
N GLY A 124 2.74 -13.06 -1.59
CA GLY A 124 1.59 -12.23 -1.96
C GLY A 124 1.71 -11.67 -3.39
N PHE A 125 2.90 -11.17 -3.78
CA PHE A 125 3.15 -10.76 -5.17
C PHE A 125 2.98 -11.91 -6.16
N VAL A 126 3.52 -13.08 -5.86
CA VAL A 126 3.40 -14.27 -6.72
C VAL A 126 1.94 -14.66 -6.88
N LEU A 127 1.19 -14.74 -5.77
CA LEU A 127 -0.23 -15.09 -5.80
C LEU A 127 -1.05 -14.04 -6.57
N GLN A 128 -0.83 -12.74 -6.32
CA GLN A 128 -1.56 -11.70 -7.05
C GLN A 128 -1.25 -11.73 -8.53
N THR A 129 0.02 -11.84 -8.92
CA THR A 129 0.45 -11.84 -10.31
C THR A 129 -0.11 -13.05 -11.05
N GLY A 130 0.02 -14.24 -10.47
CA GLY A 130 -0.40 -15.49 -11.11
C GLY A 130 -1.92 -15.69 -11.13
N LEU A 131 -2.61 -15.27 -10.07
CA LEU A 131 -4.03 -15.57 -9.92
C LEU A 131 -4.96 -14.42 -10.35
N PHE A 132 -4.58 -13.16 -10.13
CA PHE A 132 -5.54 -12.06 -10.20
C PHE A 132 -5.21 -10.98 -11.23
N ALA A 133 -3.94 -10.59 -11.39
CA ALA A 133 -3.54 -9.38 -12.13
C ALA A 133 -4.08 -9.33 -13.56
N MET A 134 -3.89 -10.39 -14.34
CA MET A 134 -4.38 -10.45 -15.73
C MET A 134 -5.90 -10.39 -15.83
N THR A 135 -6.60 -11.05 -14.91
CA THR A 135 -8.07 -11.11 -14.92
C THR A 135 -8.67 -9.75 -14.56
N PHE A 136 -8.07 -9.05 -13.58
CA PHE A 136 -8.48 -7.70 -13.24
C PHE A 136 -8.26 -6.72 -14.40
N GLN A 137 -7.10 -6.79 -15.05
CA GLN A 137 -6.83 -5.96 -16.23
C GLN A 137 -7.82 -6.22 -17.36
N ARG A 138 -8.10 -7.50 -17.69
CA ARG A 138 -9.06 -7.88 -18.75
C ARG A 138 -10.49 -7.45 -18.45
N SER A 139 -10.90 -7.45 -17.17
CA SER A 139 -12.24 -7.01 -16.78
C SER A 139 -12.49 -5.52 -17.04
N GLY A 140 -11.42 -4.73 -17.10
CA GLY A 140 -11.52 -3.28 -17.24
C GLY A 140 -12.07 -2.54 -16.03
N VAL A 141 -12.29 -3.23 -14.91
CA VAL A 141 -12.93 -2.69 -13.72
C VAL A 141 -11.89 -2.35 -12.66
N ALA A 142 -11.85 -1.08 -12.24
CA ALA A 142 -10.84 -0.55 -11.33
C ALA A 142 -11.11 -0.84 -9.84
N THR A 143 -12.10 -1.64 -9.46
CA THR A 143 -12.43 -1.92 -8.06
C THR A 143 -12.79 -3.38 -7.85
N VAL A 144 -12.42 -3.94 -6.69
CA VAL A 144 -12.70 -5.34 -6.34
C VAL A 144 -14.21 -5.62 -6.32
N SER A 145 -14.98 -4.75 -5.68
CA SER A 145 -16.44 -4.86 -5.62
C SER A 145 -17.10 -4.75 -7.01
N GLY A 146 -16.61 -3.85 -7.84
CA GLY A 146 -17.07 -3.72 -9.22
C GLY A 146 -16.72 -4.93 -10.08
N PHE A 147 -15.55 -5.55 -9.86
CA PHE A 147 -15.17 -6.81 -10.51
C PHE A 147 -16.14 -7.93 -10.13
N MET A 148 -16.48 -8.07 -8.85
CA MET A 148 -17.41 -9.08 -8.38
C MET A 148 -18.84 -8.86 -8.92
N ASP A 149 -19.33 -7.60 -8.94
CA ASP A 149 -20.62 -7.26 -9.58
C ASP A 149 -20.62 -7.61 -11.07
N TRP A 150 -19.56 -7.23 -11.80
CA TRP A 150 -19.41 -7.53 -13.22
C TRP A 150 -19.36 -9.04 -13.48
N ARG A 151 -18.56 -9.79 -12.69
CA ARG A 151 -18.36 -11.23 -12.87
C ARG A 151 -19.59 -12.06 -12.55
N THR A 152 -20.31 -11.70 -11.48
CA THR A 152 -21.49 -12.43 -11.01
C THR A 152 -22.80 -11.91 -11.60
N ARG A 153 -22.78 -10.75 -12.26
CA ARG A 153 -23.96 -10.00 -12.68
C ARG A 153 -24.95 -9.77 -11.51
N SER A 154 -24.42 -9.64 -10.30
CA SER A 154 -25.18 -9.49 -9.06
C SER A 154 -24.70 -8.28 -8.25
N ARG A 155 -25.56 -7.26 -8.19
CA ARG A 155 -25.28 -6.06 -7.39
C ARG A 155 -25.12 -6.37 -5.90
N SER A 156 -25.90 -7.32 -5.37
CA SER A 156 -25.78 -7.73 -3.96
C SER A 156 -24.42 -8.34 -3.65
N THR A 157 -23.86 -9.17 -4.55
CA THR A 157 -22.50 -9.69 -4.43
C THR A 157 -21.47 -8.55 -4.48
N GLY A 158 -21.63 -7.59 -5.38
CA GLY A 158 -20.77 -6.41 -5.43
C GLY A 158 -20.83 -5.57 -4.15
N LEU A 159 -22.03 -5.34 -3.59
CA LEU A 159 -22.21 -4.61 -2.33
C LEU A 159 -21.64 -5.35 -1.12
N ALA A 160 -21.83 -6.67 -1.07
CA ALA A 160 -21.25 -7.52 -0.03
C ALA A 160 -19.72 -7.46 -0.03
N THR A 161 -19.12 -7.61 -1.20
CA THR A 161 -17.67 -7.49 -1.38
C THR A 161 -17.17 -6.07 -1.10
N LEU A 162 -17.99 -5.04 -1.41
CA LEU A 162 -17.69 -3.64 -1.08
C LEU A 162 -17.52 -3.45 0.42
N ALA A 163 -18.41 -4.00 1.24
CA ALA A 163 -18.33 -3.83 2.69
C ALA A 163 -16.97 -4.33 3.25
N VAL A 164 -16.52 -5.50 2.80
CA VAL A 164 -15.20 -6.05 3.19
C VAL A 164 -14.06 -5.16 2.63
N THR A 165 -14.16 -4.74 1.37
CA THR A 165 -13.16 -3.87 0.73
C THR A 165 -13.02 -2.53 1.47
N LEU A 166 -14.14 -1.90 1.86
CA LEU A 166 -14.13 -0.66 2.62
C LEU A 166 -13.58 -0.85 4.05
N GLY A 167 -13.84 -2.01 4.66
CA GLY A 167 -13.24 -2.37 5.95
C GLY A 167 -11.72 -2.44 5.88
N ILE A 168 -11.17 -3.11 4.86
CA ILE A 168 -9.72 -3.20 4.63
C ILE A 168 -9.13 -1.80 4.40
N LEU A 169 -9.70 -1.04 3.47
CA LEU A 169 -9.21 0.30 3.13
C LEU A 169 -9.35 1.27 4.30
N GLY A 170 -10.43 1.17 5.08
CA GLY A 170 -10.64 1.99 6.28
C GLY A 170 -9.54 1.78 7.32
N LEU A 171 -9.19 0.52 7.61
CA LEU A 171 -8.09 0.18 8.51
C LEU A 171 -6.75 0.72 8.02
N LEU A 172 -6.45 0.59 6.72
CA LEU A 172 -5.23 1.10 6.12
C LEU A 172 -5.17 2.64 6.14
N ILE A 173 -6.29 3.33 5.86
CA ILE A 173 -6.38 4.79 5.93
C ILE A 173 -6.07 5.29 7.34
N VAL A 174 -6.64 4.66 8.36
CA VAL A 174 -6.38 5.04 9.75
C VAL A 174 -4.94 4.71 10.13
N ALA A 175 -4.43 3.52 9.79
CA ALA A 175 -3.07 3.10 10.09
C ALA A 175 -2.02 4.06 9.51
N ASP A 176 -2.06 4.29 8.20
CA ASP A 176 -1.07 5.15 7.52
C ASP A 176 -1.29 6.63 7.84
N GLY A 177 -2.53 7.04 8.08
CA GLY A 177 -2.84 8.39 8.56
C GLY A 177 -2.22 8.70 9.91
N LEU A 178 -2.32 7.79 10.88
CA LEU A 178 -1.69 7.93 12.19
C LEU A 178 -0.17 7.93 12.12
N VAL A 179 0.41 7.05 11.29
CA VAL A 179 1.87 7.05 11.06
C VAL A 179 2.32 8.40 10.50
N LEU A 180 1.64 8.89 9.46
CA LEU A 180 1.98 10.15 8.82
C LEU A 180 1.91 11.33 9.79
N LEU A 181 0.82 11.44 10.55
CA LEU A 181 0.63 12.55 11.50
C LEU A 181 1.72 12.55 12.58
N ARG A 182 2.04 11.40 13.16
CA ARG A 182 3.08 11.28 14.18
C ARG A 182 4.48 11.57 13.63
N LEU A 183 4.78 11.11 12.42
CA LEU A 183 6.07 11.40 11.78
C LEU A 183 6.23 12.89 11.48
N VAL A 184 5.17 13.56 11.00
CA VAL A 184 5.21 15.01 10.77
C VAL A 184 5.43 15.76 12.08
N GLU A 185 4.74 15.38 13.15
CA GLU A 185 4.92 15.98 14.48
C GLU A 185 6.36 15.79 14.98
N GLN A 186 6.93 14.60 14.85
CA GLN A 186 8.30 14.33 15.27
C GLN A 186 9.35 15.08 14.46
N VAL A 187 9.19 15.14 13.14
CA VAL A 187 10.16 15.78 12.23
C VAL A 187 10.11 17.29 12.34
N THR A 188 8.89 17.86 12.47
CA THR A 188 8.71 19.32 12.49
C THR A 188 8.70 19.91 13.90
N GLY A 189 8.46 19.11 14.94
CA GLY A 189 8.19 19.57 16.28
C GLY A 189 6.87 20.36 16.42
N LEU A 190 6.08 20.42 15.34
CA LEU A 190 4.81 21.14 15.32
C LEU A 190 3.67 20.18 15.57
N SER A 191 2.79 20.53 16.51
CA SER A 191 1.57 19.78 16.81
C SER A 191 0.36 20.70 16.76
N GLY A 192 -0.82 20.10 16.71
CA GLY A 192 -2.09 20.81 16.80
C GLY A 192 -2.95 20.72 15.53
N PRO A 193 -4.19 21.26 15.61
CA PRO A 193 -5.22 21.08 14.58
C PRO A 193 -4.81 21.58 13.20
N ALA A 194 -4.09 22.70 13.11
CA ALA A 194 -3.66 23.28 11.84
C ALA A 194 -2.65 22.38 11.10
N VAL A 195 -1.70 21.79 11.83
CA VAL A 195 -0.71 20.86 11.28
C VAL A 195 -1.39 19.58 10.81
N THR A 196 -2.30 19.04 11.62
CA THR A 196 -3.11 17.87 11.25
C THR A 196 -3.90 18.12 9.95
N ILE A 197 -4.63 19.23 9.88
CA ILE A 197 -5.42 19.59 8.68
C ILE A 197 -4.50 19.75 7.46
N ALA A 198 -3.38 20.46 7.58
CA ALA A 198 -2.43 20.67 6.49
C ALA A 198 -1.85 19.34 5.99
N THR A 199 -1.43 18.48 6.90
CA THR A 199 -0.87 17.15 6.57
C THR A 199 -1.89 16.27 5.84
N LEU A 200 -3.11 16.19 6.35
CA LEU A 200 -4.19 15.41 5.74
C LEU A 200 -4.60 15.99 4.37
N ALA A 201 -4.69 17.32 4.27
CA ALA A 201 -4.99 17.98 2.99
C ALA A 201 -3.93 17.68 1.93
N LEU A 202 -2.64 17.73 2.30
CA LEU A 202 -1.53 17.37 1.40
C LEU A 202 -1.60 15.90 0.97
N ALA A 203 -1.89 14.97 1.88
CA ALA A 203 -2.06 13.57 1.55
C ALA A 203 -3.25 13.31 0.62
N GLY A 204 -4.35 14.05 0.79
CA GLY A 204 -5.54 13.93 -0.06
C GLY A 204 -5.42 14.62 -1.42
N LEU A 205 -4.47 15.54 -1.58
CA LEU A 205 -4.37 16.41 -2.75
C LEU A 205 -4.26 15.65 -4.09
N PRO A 206 -3.39 14.63 -4.25
CA PRO A 206 -3.31 13.87 -5.48
C PRO A 206 -4.64 13.18 -5.85
N ALA A 207 -5.30 12.60 -4.86
CA ALA A 207 -6.59 11.93 -5.04
C ALA A 207 -7.70 12.91 -5.46
N LEU A 208 -7.70 14.13 -4.91
CA LEU A 208 -8.70 15.16 -5.20
C LEU A 208 -8.49 15.83 -6.56
N LEU A 209 -7.25 16.16 -6.93
CA LEU A 209 -6.95 16.91 -8.15
C LEU A 209 -7.00 16.05 -9.41
N GLY A 210 -6.36 14.89 -9.38
CA GLY A 210 -6.17 14.10 -10.58
C GLY A 210 -6.54 12.62 -10.48
N GLY A 211 -6.89 12.13 -9.30
CA GLY A 211 -7.18 10.72 -9.09
C GLY A 211 -6.00 9.84 -9.51
N TRP A 212 -6.27 8.75 -10.25
CA TRP A 212 -5.21 7.84 -10.67
C TRP A 212 -4.11 8.48 -11.52
N LEU A 213 -4.42 9.49 -12.35
CA LEU A 213 -3.37 10.16 -13.14
C LEU A 213 -2.36 10.88 -12.23
N SER A 214 -2.85 11.65 -11.26
CA SER A 214 -1.99 12.33 -10.28
C SER A 214 -1.25 11.34 -9.39
N LEU A 215 -1.94 10.28 -8.93
CA LEU A 215 -1.33 9.25 -8.09
C LEU A 215 -0.20 8.50 -8.80
N VAL A 216 -0.34 8.19 -10.08
CA VAL A 216 0.74 7.54 -10.85
C VAL A 216 1.98 8.42 -10.92
N LEU A 217 1.82 9.73 -11.12
CA LEU A 217 2.95 10.67 -11.15
C LEU A 217 3.57 10.85 -9.77
N VAL A 218 2.77 11.16 -8.77
CA VAL A 218 3.23 11.41 -7.40
C VAL A 218 3.89 10.17 -6.81
N ASN A 219 3.17 9.03 -6.84
CA ASN A 219 3.68 7.79 -6.25
C ASN A 219 4.91 7.27 -7.02
N GLY A 220 4.96 7.44 -8.35
CA GLY A 220 6.12 7.06 -9.13
C GLY A 220 7.39 7.77 -8.66
N VAL A 221 7.35 9.08 -8.51
CA VAL A 221 8.50 9.89 -8.07
C VAL A 221 8.81 9.66 -6.60
N LEU A 222 7.80 9.75 -5.73
CA LEU A 222 8.01 9.64 -4.29
C LEU A 222 8.38 8.21 -3.85
N ALA A 223 7.95 7.17 -4.59
CA ALA A 223 8.42 5.80 -4.34
C ALA A 223 9.91 5.65 -4.67
N VAL A 224 10.40 6.28 -5.75
CA VAL A 224 11.84 6.30 -6.03
C VAL A 224 12.60 7.04 -4.92
N TRP A 225 12.09 8.18 -4.47
CA TRP A 225 12.68 8.90 -3.34
C TRP A 225 12.72 8.04 -2.06
N MET A 226 11.63 7.29 -1.78
CA MET A 226 11.57 6.37 -0.66
C MET A 226 12.63 5.27 -0.76
N VAL A 227 12.76 4.63 -1.94
CA VAL A 227 13.76 3.58 -2.18
C VAL A 227 15.18 4.14 -1.99
N LEU A 228 15.48 5.28 -2.59
CA LEU A 228 16.80 5.93 -2.46
C LEU A 228 17.09 6.38 -1.02
N SER A 229 16.07 6.86 -0.30
CA SER A 229 16.18 7.25 1.10
C SER A 229 16.48 6.08 2.04
N LEU A 230 16.11 4.85 1.67
CA LEU A 230 16.48 3.64 2.42
C LEU A 230 17.80 3.05 1.94
N LEU A 231 18.08 3.08 0.64
CA LEU A 231 19.31 2.51 0.08
C LEU A 231 20.56 3.32 0.48
N ALA A 232 20.49 4.66 0.44
CA ALA A 232 21.66 5.49 0.72
C ALA A 232 22.24 5.26 2.14
N PRO A 233 21.45 5.31 3.23
CA PRO A 233 21.97 4.95 4.55
C PRO A 233 22.38 3.48 4.65
N ALA A 234 21.66 2.54 4.00
CA ALA A 234 22.02 1.12 4.03
C ALA A 234 23.40 0.86 3.39
N ILE A 235 23.68 1.51 2.26
CA ILE A 235 24.97 1.43 1.59
C ILE A 235 26.05 2.06 2.49
N ALA A 236 25.79 3.27 3.03
CA ALA A 236 26.71 3.95 3.92
C ALA A 236 27.05 3.10 5.15
N THR A 237 26.04 2.50 5.81
CA THR A 237 26.25 1.63 6.98
C THR A 237 27.03 0.36 6.63
N GLY A 238 26.78 -0.23 5.46
CA GLY A 238 27.52 -1.39 4.98
C GLY A 238 29.01 -1.11 4.81
N PHE A 239 29.36 0.04 4.24
CA PHE A 239 30.77 0.48 4.13
C PHE A 239 31.39 0.84 5.47
N MET A 240 30.65 1.59 6.32
CA MET A 240 31.14 2.02 7.64
C MET A 240 31.33 0.85 8.61
N ARG A 241 30.53 -0.21 8.51
CA ARG A 241 30.67 -1.39 9.37
C ARG A 241 32.05 -2.04 9.23
N ASN A 242 32.55 -2.17 8.00
CA ASN A 242 33.89 -2.71 7.76
C ASN A 242 34.99 -1.76 8.27
N TRP A 243 34.79 -0.46 8.11
CA TRP A 243 35.71 0.55 8.63
C TRP A 243 35.72 0.59 10.17
N LEU A 244 34.53 0.51 10.81
CA LEU A 244 34.38 0.45 12.25
C LEU A 244 34.95 -0.83 12.86
N ALA A 245 34.78 -1.98 12.22
CA ALA A 245 35.37 -3.22 12.64
C ALA A 245 36.93 -3.12 12.67
N SER A 246 37.51 -2.38 11.72
CA SER A 246 38.93 -2.10 11.70
C SER A 246 39.39 -1.12 12.81
N GLN A 247 38.53 -0.13 13.17
CA GLN A 247 38.80 0.83 14.24
C GLN A 247 38.59 0.23 15.65
N ALA A 248 37.55 -0.60 15.83
CA ALA A 248 37.28 -1.28 17.10
C ALA A 248 38.40 -2.24 17.51
N ALA A 249 39.17 -2.76 16.55
CA ALA A 249 40.39 -3.51 16.81
C ALA A 249 41.53 -2.64 17.36
N ILE A 250 41.42 -1.32 17.24
CA ILE A 250 42.47 -0.35 17.63
C ILE A 250 42.15 0.39 18.95
N ALA A 251 40.87 0.46 19.36
CA ALA A 251 40.45 1.21 20.56
C ALA A 251 39.54 0.39 21.50
N PRO A 252 40.04 -0.27 22.53
CA PRO A 252 39.25 -1.15 23.40
C PRO A 252 38.40 -0.44 24.49
N ASN A 253 38.32 0.89 24.53
CA ASN A 253 37.66 1.62 25.61
C ASN A 253 36.69 2.68 25.10
N THR A 254 35.49 2.31 24.67
CA THR A 254 34.36 3.24 24.50
C THR A 254 33.30 2.98 25.57
N GLN A 255 33.04 3.99 26.39
CA GLN A 255 32.00 3.98 27.43
C GLN A 255 30.65 3.54 26.87
N THR A 256 30.07 2.51 27.48
CA THR A 256 28.72 2.04 27.21
C THR A 256 27.74 3.14 27.57
N ILE A 257 27.07 3.71 26.56
CA ILE A 257 25.95 4.62 26.76
C ILE A 257 24.75 3.78 27.20
N ASP A 258 24.09 4.23 28.26
CA ASP A 258 22.92 3.57 28.85
C ASP A 258 21.80 3.42 27.80
N PRO A 259 21.42 2.21 27.41
CA PRO A 259 20.38 1.98 26.41
C PRO A 259 18.99 2.47 26.85
N LEU A 260 18.79 2.73 28.15
CA LEU A 260 17.52 3.23 28.70
C LEU A 260 17.22 4.69 28.31
N GLN A 261 18.23 5.55 28.12
CA GLN A 261 18.01 6.92 27.66
C GLN A 261 17.62 7.03 26.17
N LEU A 262 17.89 6.00 25.38
CA LEU A 262 17.49 5.91 23.98
C LEU A 262 16.06 5.37 23.81
N ALA A 263 15.56 4.61 24.78
CA ALA A 263 14.22 4.04 24.75
C ALA A 263 13.12 5.09 24.95
N ASP A 264 13.40 6.15 25.71
CA ASP A 264 12.43 7.24 25.98
C ASP A 264 12.18 8.16 24.77
N SER A 265 13.12 8.17 23.79
CA SER A 265 12.95 8.90 22.53
C SER A 265 12.42 8.02 21.39
N ALA A 266 12.26 6.71 21.64
CA ALA A 266 11.67 5.80 20.66
C ALA A 266 10.18 6.10 20.51
N LEU A 267 9.73 6.14 19.25
CA LEU A 267 8.33 6.29 18.87
C LEU A 267 7.43 5.50 19.82
N PRO A 268 6.45 6.12 20.49
CA PRO A 268 5.45 5.41 21.29
C PRO A 268 4.50 4.54 20.43
N LEU A 269 5.00 4.09 19.28
CA LEU A 269 4.37 3.15 18.36
C LEU A 269 4.60 1.70 18.81
N VAL A 270 5.48 1.51 19.81
CA VAL A 270 5.97 0.21 20.28
C VAL A 270 5.27 -0.13 21.59
N GLY A 271 4.08 -0.58 21.52
CA GLY A 271 3.42 -1.17 22.68
C GLY A 271 2.55 -2.29 22.23
N ALA A 272 3.04 -3.51 22.23
CA ALA A 272 2.16 -4.66 22.38
C ALA A 272 2.93 -5.99 22.36
N ASN A 273 2.52 -6.87 23.20
CA ASN A 273 2.80 -8.30 23.15
C ASN A 273 2.21 -8.87 21.84
N TRP A 274 3.03 -8.92 20.82
CA TRP A 274 2.69 -9.46 19.51
C TRP A 274 2.60 -10.97 19.54
N GLY A 275 2.04 -11.67 20.38
CA GLY A 275 1.77 -13.12 20.29
C GLY A 275 2.67 -14.04 19.43
N VAL A 276 3.73 -13.49 18.86
CA VAL A 276 4.65 -14.15 17.93
C VAL A 276 5.70 -14.98 18.68
N GLY A 277 5.76 -14.87 20.00
CA GLY A 277 6.78 -15.54 20.82
C GLY A 277 6.68 -17.05 20.95
N SER A 278 5.62 -17.69 20.44
CA SER A 278 5.41 -19.14 20.55
C SER A 278 4.93 -19.79 19.26
N ILE A 279 5.49 -19.39 18.12
CA ILE A 279 5.11 -19.97 16.84
C ILE A 279 5.78 -21.34 16.67
N SER A 280 5.02 -22.42 16.74
CA SER A 280 5.46 -23.75 16.29
C SER A 280 5.69 -23.74 14.77
N GLY A 281 6.55 -24.61 14.22
CA GLY A 281 6.86 -24.63 12.79
C GLY A 281 5.64 -24.71 11.88
N LEU A 282 4.58 -25.40 12.29
CA LEU A 282 3.32 -25.50 11.55
C LEU A 282 2.55 -24.16 11.56
N SER A 283 2.55 -23.44 12.70
CA SER A 283 1.89 -22.14 12.80
C SER A 283 2.59 -21.05 11.99
N VAL A 284 3.91 -21.12 11.80
CA VAL A 284 4.67 -20.23 10.91
C VAL A 284 4.18 -20.33 9.47
N GLY A 285 4.04 -21.54 8.95
CA GLY A 285 3.55 -21.78 7.59
C GLY A 285 2.13 -21.24 7.36
N LEU A 286 1.23 -21.48 8.31
CA LEU A 286 -0.14 -20.97 8.25
C LEU A 286 -0.19 -19.44 8.35
N THR A 287 0.60 -18.86 9.24
CA THR A 287 0.75 -17.41 9.37
C THR A 287 1.23 -16.77 8.07
N LEU A 288 2.28 -17.34 7.49
CA LEU A 288 2.83 -16.89 6.20
C LEU A 288 1.75 -16.98 5.10
N PHE A 289 1.00 -18.07 5.05
CA PHE A 289 -0.04 -18.28 4.07
C PHE A 289 -1.17 -17.25 4.20
N VAL A 290 -1.69 -17.00 5.41
CA VAL A 290 -2.75 -16.00 5.65
C VAL A 290 -2.28 -14.61 5.24
N LEU A 291 -1.07 -14.22 5.65
CA LEU A 291 -0.51 -12.92 5.29
C LEU A 291 -0.34 -12.79 3.77
N ALA A 292 0.18 -13.82 3.11
CA ALA A 292 0.35 -13.83 1.66
C ALA A 292 -1.00 -13.69 0.91
N CYS A 293 -2.03 -14.40 1.37
CA CYS A 293 -3.39 -14.28 0.82
C CYS A 293 -3.97 -12.89 1.05
N GLY A 294 -3.72 -12.29 2.24
CA GLY A 294 -4.10 -10.92 2.55
C GLY A 294 -3.42 -9.90 1.63
N PHE A 295 -2.11 -10.00 1.47
CA PHE A 295 -1.36 -9.18 0.53
C PHE A 295 -1.87 -9.33 -0.91
N ALA A 296 -2.09 -10.56 -1.38
CA ALA A 296 -2.57 -10.82 -2.74
C ALA A 296 -3.92 -10.17 -3.06
N THR A 297 -4.71 -9.87 -2.05
CA THR A 297 -6.05 -9.29 -2.17
C THR A 297 -6.16 -7.82 -1.79
N LEU A 298 -5.02 -7.13 -1.59
CA LEU A 298 -5.02 -5.70 -1.31
C LEU A 298 -5.79 -4.93 -2.41
N PRO A 299 -6.85 -4.19 -2.05
CA PRO A 299 -7.71 -3.55 -3.05
C PRO A 299 -6.97 -2.48 -3.86
N THR A 300 -5.99 -1.80 -3.29
CA THR A 300 -5.13 -0.81 -3.96
C THR A 300 -4.31 -1.44 -5.07
N ALA A 301 -3.63 -2.53 -4.77
CA ALA A 301 -2.78 -3.25 -5.70
C ALA A 301 -3.59 -3.90 -6.84
N LEU A 302 -4.76 -4.50 -6.55
CA LEU A 302 -5.67 -5.03 -7.55
C LEU A 302 -6.23 -3.93 -8.47
N SER A 303 -6.59 -2.77 -7.89
CA SER A 303 -7.05 -1.62 -8.66
C SER A 303 -5.95 -1.09 -9.60
N ARG A 304 -4.69 -1.08 -9.16
CA ARG A 304 -3.55 -0.68 -9.99
C ARG A 304 -3.31 -1.64 -11.15
N ALA A 305 -3.44 -2.96 -10.94
CA ALA A 305 -3.34 -3.94 -12.02
C ALA A 305 -4.36 -3.68 -13.15
N ALA A 306 -5.55 -3.18 -12.81
CA ALA A 306 -6.58 -2.80 -13.78
C ALA A 306 -6.22 -1.56 -14.63
N LEU A 307 -5.24 -0.74 -14.20
CA LEU A 307 -4.78 0.44 -14.94
C LEU A 307 -3.80 0.10 -16.07
N ALA A 308 -3.22 -1.09 -16.07
CA ALA A 308 -2.27 -1.51 -17.08
C ALA A 308 -2.92 -1.53 -18.46
N ARG A 309 -2.14 -1.19 -19.49
CA ARG A 309 -2.62 -1.09 -20.88
C ARG A 309 -3.00 -2.46 -21.46
N GLN A 310 -2.26 -3.49 -21.10
CA GLN A 310 -2.41 -4.86 -21.60
C GLN A 310 -2.27 -5.87 -20.45
N PRO A 311 -2.79 -7.10 -20.58
CA PRO A 311 -2.68 -8.13 -19.54
C PRO A 311 -1.23 -8.45 -19.15
N ILE A 312 -0.33 -8.53 -20.14
CA ILE A 312 1.10 -8.74 -19.90
C ILE A 312 1.71 -7.57 -19.14
N ALA A 313 1.35 -6.34 -19.48
CA ALA A 313 1.80 -5.14 -18.75
C ALA A 313 1.35 -5.13 -17.30
N ALA A 314 0.23 -5.76 -16.95
CA ALA A 314 -0.19 -5.92 -15.55
C ALA A 314 0.75 -6.85 -14.77
N MET A 315 1.22 -7.92 -15.41
CA MET A 315 2.24 -8.82 -14.81
C MET A 315 3.60 -8.12 -14.69
N GLU A 316 4.02 -7.41 -15.72
CA GLU A 316 5.26 -6.60 -15.71
C GLU A 316 5.22 -5.53 -14.62
N THR A 317 4.07 -4.89 -14.42
CA THR A 317 3.86 -3.92 -13.33
C THR A 317 4.18 -4.56 -11.98
N ASN A 318 3.64 -5.74 -11.69
CA ASN A 318 3.91 -6.44 -10.44
C ASN A 318 5.37 -6.90 -10.33
N SER A 319 6.02 -7.27 -11.44
CA SER A 319 7.44 -7.63 -11.45
C SER A 319 8.32 -6.43 -11.08
N TRP A 320 8.04 -5.23 -11.60
CA TRP A 320 8.73 -4.00 -11.21
C TRP A 320 8.46 -3.64 -9.75
N THR A 321 7.23 -3.82 -9.27
CA THR A 321 6.88 -3.60 -7.87
C THR A 321 7.63 -4.57 -6.95
N SER A 322 7.69 -5.87 -7.30
CA SER A 322 8.40 -6.87 -6.49
C SER A 322 9.91 -6.63 -6.45
N LEU A 323 10.51 -6.18 -7.56
CA LEU A 323 11.93 -5.78 -7.58
C LEU A 323 12.19 -4.59 -6.65
N ALA A 324 11.35 -3.55 -6.73
CA ALA A 324 11.47 -2.39 -5.85
C ALA A 324 11.24 -2.78 -4.38
N ALA A 325 10.28 -3.67 -4.10
CA ALA A 325 10.02 -4.20 -2.76
C ALA A 325 11.20 -4.99 -2.23
N PHE A 326 11.84 -5.83 -3.06
CA PHE A 326 13.04 -6.56 -2.69
C PHE A 326 14.18 -5.62 -2.29
N LEU A 327 14.42 -4.54 -3.06
CA LEU A 327 15.43 -3.53 -2.73
C LEU A 327 15.13 -2.84 -1.39
N VAL A 328 13.87 -2.47 -1.14
CA VAL A 328 13.45 -1.88 0.14
C VAL A 328 13.67 -2.85 1.29
N LEU A 329 13.17 -4.09 1.17
CA LEU A 329 13.31 -5.10 2.22
C LEU A 329 14.78 -5.42 2.54
N SER A 330 15.66 -5.38 1.55
CA SER A 330 17.09 -5.57 1.74
C SER A 330 17.75 -4.38 2.44
N ALA A 331 17.28 -3.16 2.19
CA ALA A 331 17.80 -1.94 2.79
C ALA A 331 17.28 -1.68 4.21
N VAL A 332 16.03 -2.08 4.49
CA VAL A 332 15.33 -1.79 5.74
C VAL A 332 16.10 -2.20 7.00
N PRO A 333 16.66 -3.42 7.13
CA PRO A 333 17.36 -3.81 8.36
C PRO A 333 18.54 -2.89 8.71
N LEU A 334 19.23 -2.38 7.69
CA LEU A 334 20.39 -1.50 7.88
C LEU A 334 19.96 -0.04 8.10
N SER A 335 18.99 0.45 7.32
CA SER A 335 18.57 1.85 7.38
C SER A 335 17.72 2.16 8.60
N LEU A 336 16.81 1.25 8.94
CA LEU A 336 15.90 1.44 10.07
C LEU A 336 16.57 1.11 11.42
N ALA A 337 17.68 0.36 11.42
CA ALA A 337 18.52 0.22 12.60
C ALA A 337 19.02 1.58 13.13
N LEU A 338 19.07 2.60 12.28
CA LEU A 338 19.42 3.96 12.67
C LEU A 338 18.32 4.67 13.49
N ILE A 339 17.07 4.24 13.32
CA ILE A 339 15.91 4.82 13.99
C ILE A 339 15.51 3.97 15.20
N ALA A 340 15.71 2.66 15.13
CA ALA A 340 15.33 1.73 16.20
C ALA A 340 16.39 1.67 17.31
N PRO A 341 15.98 1.70 18.58
CA PRO A 341 16.87 1.54 19.72
C PRO A 341 17.27 0.08 19.89
N GLN A 342 18.22 -0.40 19.08
CA GLN A 342 18.83 -1.71 19.28
C GLN A 342 20.23 -1.52 19.85
N PRO A 343 20.63 -2.26 20.89
CA PRO A 343 21.93 -2.05 21.55
C PRO A 343 23.13 -2.24 20.61
N GLU A 344 23.02 -3.15 19.64
CA GLU A 344 24.08 -3.36 18.64
C GLU A 344 24.12 -2.24 17.57
N ALA A 345 23.00 -1.59 17.33
CA ALA A 345 22.89 -0.47 16.38
C ALA A 345 23.17 0.89 17.04
N ALA A 346 23.21 0.97 18.37
CA ALA A 346 23.36 2.24 19.09
C ALA A 346 24.69 2.95 18.75
N GLN A 347 25.80 2.23 18.63
CA GLN A 347 27.09 2.79 18.24
C GLN A 347 27.08 3.29 16.80
N LEU A 348 26.47 2.53 15.88
CA LEU A 348 26.32 2.90 14.49
C LEU A 348 25.35 4.09 14.34
N ALA A 349 24.23 4.07 15.06
CA ALA A 349 23.27 5.17 15.12
C ALA A 349 23.90 6.44 15.69
N GLN A 350 24.77 6.33 16.67
CA GLN A 350 25.49 7.48 17.25
C GLN A 350 26.48 8.09 16.25
N LEU A 351 27.22 7.27 15.51
CA LEU A 351 28.13 7.74 14.47
C LEU A 351 27.38 8.40 13.30
N LEU A 352 26.23 7.87 12.92
CA LEU A 352 25.41 8.42 11.84
C LEU A 352 24.51 9.57 12.29
N ARG A 353 24.26 9.74 13.60
CA ARG A 353 23.66 10.97 14.16
C ARG A 353 24.55 12.19 13.96
N THR A 354 25.86 12.02 13.88
CA THR A 354 26.76 13.09 13.45
C THR A 354 26.59 13.43 11.97
N ASP A 355 26.09 12.46 11.16
CA ASP A 355 25.74 12.66 9.76
C ASP A 355 24.24 12.93 9.61
N GLY A 356 23.83 14.20 9.81
CA GLY A 356 22.44 14.64 9.84
C GLY A 356 21.62 14.23 8.61
N VAL A 357 22.22 14.19 7.41
CA VAL A 357 21.53 13.78 6.18
C VAL A 357 21.21 12.31 6.20
N LEU A 358 22.17 11.43 6.51
CA LEU A 358 21.94 9.98 6.53
C LEU A 358 20.93 9.56 7.60
N TYR A 359 20.87 10.30 8.72
CA TYR A 359 19.84 10.10 9.75
C TYR A 359 18.44 10.58 9.32
N ALA A 360 18.36 11.67 8.54
CA ALA A 360 17.10 12.22 8.06
C ALA A 360 16.42 11.33 7.00
N LEU A 361 17.19 10.64 6.16
CA LEU A 361 16.66 9.88 5.03
C LEU A 361 15.70 8.74 5.42
N PRO A 362 15.94 7.89 6.44
CA PRO A 362 14.97 6.88 6.84
C PRO A 362 13.64 7.47 7.36
N HIS A 363 13.67 8.61 8.06
CA HIS A 363 12.45 9.30 8.48
C HIS A 363 11.66 9.82 7.28
N LEU A 364 12.37 10.36 6.29
CA LEU A 364 11.76 10.75 5.02
C LEU A 364 11.12 9.55 4.31
N ALA A 365 11.81 8.40 4.25
CA ALA A 365 11.27 7.19 3.63
C ALA A 365 9.97 6.73 4.28
N LEU A 366 9.89 6.71 5.62
CA LEU A 366 8.67 6.38 6.35
C LEU A 366 7.54 7.36 6.04
N THR A 367 7.86 8.67 6.03
CA THR A 367 6.88 9.72 5.71
C THR A 367 6.34 9.56 4.29
N LEU A 368 7.22 9.29 3.31
CA LEU A 368 6.84 9.07 1.91
C LEU A 368 5.99 7.80 1.73
N ALA A 369 6.34 6.73 2.43
CA ALA A 369 5.58 5.48 2.40
C ALA A 369 4.15 5.70 2.93
N ALA A 370 4.01 6.35 4.09
CA ALA A 370 2.71 6.63 4.70
C ALA A 370 1.88 7.61 3.85
N LEU A 371 2.49 8.67 3.34
CA LEU A 371 1.83 9.67 2.49
C LEU A 371 1.26 9.05 1.21
N ASN A 372 2.07 8.26 0.51
CA ASN A 372 1.68 7.63 -0.75
C ASN A 372 0.60 6.57 -0.53
N ALA A 373 0.77 5.69 0.46
CA ALA A 373 -0.20 4.66 0.79
C ALA A 373 -1.55 5.28 1.18
N LEU A 374 -1.54 6.30 2.05
CA LEU A 374 -2.75 7.02 2.44
C LEU A 374 -3.46 7.61 1.23
N SER A 375 -2.72 8.29 0.33
CA SER A 375 -3.29 8.90 -0.88
C SER A 375 -3.98 7.88 -1.78
N VAL A 376 -3.38 6.71 -1.99
CA VAL A 376 -3.96 5.63 -2.82
C VAL A 376 -5.16 4.98 -2.13
N CYS A 377 -5.07 4.72 -0.82
CA CYS A 377 -6.17 4.14 -0.06
C CYS A 377 -7.40 5.06 -0.08
N LEU A 378 -7.21 6.38 0.12
CA LEU A 378 -8.27 7.39 0.04
C LEU A 378 -8.95 7.37 -1.33
N HIS A 379 -8.18 7.38 -2.40
CA HIS A 379 -8.72 7.36 -3.77
C HIS A 379 -9.45 6.05 -4.07
N THR A 380 -8.85 4.91 -3.75
CA THR A 380 -9.45 3.58 -4.01
C THR A 380 -10.75 3.40 -3.23
N PHE A 381 -10.80 3.84 -1.97
CA PHE A 381 -12.01 3.84 -1.16
C PHE A 381 -13.09 4.71 -1.80
N ALA A 382 -12.73 5.94 -2.15
CA ALA A 382 -13.66 6.91 -2.73
C ALA A 382 -14.24 6.43 -4.07
N VAL A 383 -13.42 5.85 -4.94
CA VAL A 383 -13.87 5.28 -6.22
C VAL A 383 -14.78 4.08 -6.00
N ALA A 384 -14.42 3.17 -5.07
CA ALA A 384 -15.24 1.99 -4.77
C ALA A 384 -16.62 2.38 -4.25
N LEU A 385 -16.68 3.31 -3.28
CA LEU A 385 -17.94 3.79 -2.71
C LEU A 385 -18.76 4.61 -3.71
N ALA A 386 -18.15 5.55 -4.42
CA ALA A 386 -18.83 6.38 -5.42
C ALA A 386 -19.44 5.54 -6.54
N ARG A 387 -18.77 4.47 -6.95
CA ARG A 387 -19.30 3.52 -7.93
C ARG A 387 -20.50 2.74 -7.40
N ALA A 388 -20.45 2.30 -6.16
CA ALA A 388 -21.52 1.53 -5.54
C ALA A 388 -22.81 2.35 -5.32
N LEU A 389 -22.67 3.64 -5.03
CA LEU A 389 -23.80 4.56 -4.83
C LEU A 389 -24.58 4.81 -6.13
N ARG A 390 -24.01 4.52 -7.30
CA ARG A 390 -24.68 4.72 -8.58
C ARG A 390 -25.65 3.59 -8.89
N ARG A 391 -26.82 3.95 -9.42
CA ARG A 391 -27.86 2.99 -9.82
C ARG A 391 -27.60 2.35 -11.19
N THR A 392 -26.85 3.00 -12.07
CA THR A 392 -26.62 2.56 -13.45
C THR A 392 -25.39 1.67 -13.55
N ARG A 393 -25.57 0.45 -14.08
CA ARG A 393 -24.49 -0.55 -14.26
C ARG A 393 -23.52 -0.22 -15.40
N ARG A 394 -24.00 0.50 -16.41
CA ARG A 394 -23.28 0.82 -17.64
C ARG A 394 -23.20 2.33 -17.77
N LEU A 395 -22.06 2.88 -17.43
CA LEU A 395 -21.72 4.24 -17.83
C LEU A 395 -20.40 4.14 -18.57
N ASP A 396 -20.36 4.73 -19.75
CA ASP A 396 -19.10 4.95 -20.44
C ASP A 396 -18.12 5.68 -19.51
N PRO A 397 -16.84 5.33 -19.53
CA PRO A 397 -15.84 6.01 -18.70
C PRO A 397 -15.90 7.54 -18.81
N GLY A 398 -16.35 8.07 -19.96
CA GLY A 398 -16.54 9.51 -20.21
C GLY A 398 -17.71 10.15 -19.46
N GLU A 399 -18.73 9.38 -19.10
CA GLU A 399 -19.97 9.89 -18.46
C GLU A 399 -19.91 9.87 -16.93
N GLN A 400 -18.85 9.29 -16.35
CA GLN A 400 -18.72 9.18 -14.89
C GLN A 400 -18.35 10.53 -14.27
N SER A 401 -19.27 11.11 -13.48
CA SER A 401 -18.92 12.29 -12.68
C SER A 401 -17.87 11.96 -11.61
N MET A 402 -16.83 12.75 -11.50
CA MET A 402 -15.77 12.65 -10.51
C MET A 402 -16.19 13.23 -9.15
N PHE A 403 -17.23 14.06 -9.14
CA PHE A 403 -17.65 14.81 -7.96
C PHE A 403 -17.97 13.91 -6.76
N PRO A 404 -18.72 12.79 -6.87
CA PRO A 404 -18.99 11.92 -5.74
C PRO A 404 -17.69 11.32 -5.12
N ALA A 405 -16.72 10.92 -5.96
CA ALA A 405 -15.46 10.38 -5.46
C ALA A 405 -14.65 11.45 -4.71
N ARG A 406 -14.59 12.68 -5.22
CA ARG A 406 -13.94 13.81 -4.54
C ARG A 406 -14.62 14.13 -3.21
N LEU A 407 -15.94 14.12 -3.17
CA LEU A 407 -16.70 14.37 -1.95
C LEU A 407 -16.45 13.29 -0.90
N VAL A 408 -16.41 12.02 -1.30
CA VAL A 408 -16.06 10.92 -0.40
C VAL A 408 -14.62 11.06 0.12
N THR A 409 -13.67 11.43 -0.74
CA THR A 409 -12.29 11.69 -0.30
C THR A 409 -12.23 12.79 0.76
N LEU A 410 -12.93 13.89 0.55
CA LEU A 410 -13.02 14.97 1.55
C LEU A 410 -13.66 14.49 2.86
N GLY A 411 -14.74 13.73 2.77
CA GLY A 411 -15.38 13.13 3.95
C GLY A 411 -14.46 12.21 4.73
N LEU A 412 -13.62 11.41 4.04
CA LEU A 412 -12.63 10.54 4.68
C LEU A 412 -11.54 11.35 5.39
N LEU A 413 -11.06 12.44 4.79
CA LEU A 413 -10.06 13.32 5.42
C LEU A 413 -10.62 13.98 6.68
N VAL A 414 -11.85 14.46 6.63
CA VAL A 414 -12.55 15.01 7.79
C VAL A 414 -12.75 13.92 8.84
N GLY A 415 -13.20 12.72 8.45
CA GLY A 415 -13.33 11.58 9.34
C GLY A 415 -12.02 11.22 10.03
N LEU A 416 -10.92 11.16 9.28
CA LEU A 416 -9.60 10.87 9.84
C LEU A 416 -9.12 11.95 10.82
N TYR A 417 -9.40 13.22 10.53
CA TYR A 417 -9.13 14.32 11.47
C TYR A 417 -9.80 14.12 12.83
N PHE A 418 -11.06 13.68 12.85
CA PHE A 418 -11.78 13.41 14.09
C PHE A 418 -11.38 12.10 14.78
N ILE A 419 -10.96 11.09 14.00
CA ILE A 419 -10.54 9.78 14.53
C ILE A 419 -9.13 9.85 15.15
N ALA A 420 -8.23 10.64 14.58
CA ALA A 420 -6.83 10.70 14.98
C ALA A 420 -6.59 10.99 16.48
N PRO A 421 -7.34 11.89 17.15
CA PRO A 421 -7.16 12.16 18.57
C PRO A 421 -7.91 11.17 19.49
N LEU A 422 -8.75 10.28 18.94
CA LEU A 422 -9.53 9.36 19.76
C LEU A 422 -8.66 8.20 20.29
N PRO A 423 -8.93 7.73 21.53
CA PRO A 423 -8.29 6.52 22.01
C PRO A 423 -8.74 5.33 21.17
N LEU A 424 -7.78 4.67 20.56
CA LEU A 424 -8.04 3.49 19.75
C LEU A 424 -8.37 2.29 20.65
N PRO A 425 -9.20 1.36 20.19
CA PRO A 425 -9.44 0.11 20.88
C PRO A 425 -8.12 -0.62 21.17
N ALA A 426 -7.96 -1.19 22.36
CA ALA A 426 -6.71 -1.82 22.81
C ALA A 426 -6.13 -2.87 21.82
N ARG A 427 -6.98 -3.50 21.01
CA ARG A 427 -6.58 -4.48 19.99
C ARG A 427 -6.18 -3.89 18.64
N LEU A 428 -6.48 -2.63 18.41
CA LEU A 428 -6.08 -1.86 17.23
C LEU A 428 -5.28 -0.62 17.66
N SER A 429 -4.53 -0.75 18.74
CA SER A 429 -3.80 0.37 19.36
C SER A 429 -2.63 0.86 18.52
N THR A 430 -2.09 -0.01 17.66
CA THR A 430 -0.95 0.32 16.82
C THR A 430 -1.31 0.30 15.32
N PRO A 431 -0.63 1.10 14.50
CA PRO A 431 -0.79 1.04 13.03
C PRO A 431 -0.50 -0.35 12.45
N GLY A 432 0.44 -1.10 13.07
CA GLY A 432 0.74 -2.46 12.67
C GLY A 432 -0.39 -3.43 12.93
N ASP A 433 -1.12 -3.31 14.07
CA ASP A 433 -2.30 -4.13 14.36
C ASP A 433 -3.39 -3.91 13.32
N MET A 434 -3.60 -2.65 12.91
CA MET A 434 -4.58 -2.30 11.88
C MET A 434 -4.19 -2.90 10.52
N LEU A 435 -2.91 -2.85 10.16
CA LEU A 435 -2.41 -3.48 8.94
C LEU A 435 -2.65 -4.99 8.97
N LEU A 436 -2.30 -5.68 10.07
CA LEU A 436 -2.53 -7.12 10.20
C LEU A 436 -4.02 -7.46 10.16
N ALA A 437 -4.89 -6.65 10.78
CA ALA A 437 -6.33 -6.82 10.71
C ALA A 437 -6.86 -6.62 9.27
N ALA A 438 -6.34 -5.66 8.53
CA ALA A 438 -6.67 -5.44 7.12
C ALA A 438 -6.26 -6.64 6.25
N LEU A 439 -5.06 -7.19 6.47
CA LEU A 439 -4.58 -8.40 5.77
C LEU A 439 -5.40 -9.64 6.13
N ALA A 440 -5.76 -9.82 7.41
CA ALA A 440 -6.62 -10.91 7.84
C ALA A 440 -8.03 -10.83 7.21
N LEU A 441 -8.60 -9.62 7.14
CA LEU A 441 -9.88 -9.38 6.43
C LEU A 441 -9.75 -9.67 4.93
N GLY A 442 -8.64 -9.30 4.31
CA GLY A 442 -8.36 -9.60 2.90
C GLY A 442 -8.29 -11.10 2.64
N ALA A 443 -7.54 -11.83 3.47
CA ALA A 443 -7.43 -13.28 3.39
C ALA A 443 -8.78 -13.96 3.63
N GLY A 444 -9.44 -13.65 4.73
CA GLY A 444 -10.68 -14.32 5.15
C GLY A 444 -11.89 -13.97 4.29
N GLY A 445 -12.01 -12.70 3.86
CA GLY A 445 -13.20 -12.22 3.16
C GLY A 445 -13.06 -12.14 1.64
N LEU A 446 -11.86 -11.94 1.07
CA LEU A 446 -11.70 -11.69 -0.36
C LEU A 446 -10.97 -12.81 -1.11
N PHE A 447 -9.96 -13.45 -0.52
CA PHE A 447 -9.07 -14.35 -1.26
C PHE A 447 -9.80 -15.51 -1.92
N LEU A 448 -10.49 -16.34 -1.13
CA LEU A 448 -11.18 -17.51 -1.67
C LEU A 448 -12.37 -17.16 -2.55
N PRO A 449 -13.25 -16.19 -2.22
CA PRO A 449 -14.26 -15.72 -3.14
C PRO A 449 -13.70 -15.29 -4.51
N LEU A 450 -12.63 -14.49 -4.54
CA LEU A 450 -11.99 -14.08 -5.80
C LEU A 450 -11.40 -15.27 -6.55
N LEU A 451 -10.67 -16.14 -5.84
CA LEU A 451 -10.05 -17.33 -6.42
C LEU A 451 -11.09 -18.22 -7.11
N PHE A 452 -12.18 -18.52 -6.42
CA PHE A 452 -13.25 -19.39 -6.95
C PHE A 452 -14.00 -18.73 -8.11
N PHE A 453 -14.25 -17.42 -8.07
CA PHE A 453 -14.91 -16.74 -9.18
C PHE A 453 -14.02 -16.57 -10.41
N ILE A 454 -12.71 -16.62 -10.26
CA ILE A 454 -11.78 -16.59 -11.39
C ILE A 454 -11.50 -17.99 -11.92
N TRP A 455 -11.19 -18.93 -11.05
CA TRP A 455 -10.66 -20.25 -11.41
C TRP A 455 -11.61 -21.41 -11.11
N GLY A 456 -12.56 -21.24 -10.22
CA GLY A 456 -13.49 -22.27 -9.77
C GLY A 456 -14.60 -22.60 -10.78
N PRO A 457 -15.48 -23.57 -10.54
CA PRO A 457 -16.61 -23.92 -11.39
C PRO A 457 -17.68 -22.82 -11.42
N VAL A 458 -18.69 -22.95 -12.28
CA VAL A 458 -19.85 -22.04 -12.32
C VAL A 458 -20.64 -22.21 -11.04
N MET A 459 -20.79 -21.12 -10.29
CA MET A 459 -21.50 -21.11 -9.01
C MET A 459 -22.66 -20.12 -9.04
N HIS A 460 -23.54 -20.28 -8.07
CA HIS A 460 -24.64 -19.34 -7.90
C HIS A 460 -24.12 -17.90 -7.68
N ARG A 461 -24.75 -16.93 -8.35
CA ARG A 461 -24.31 -15.52 -8.36
C ARG A 461 -24.16 -14.85 -6.99
N PHE A 462 -24.89 -15.34 -5.97
CA PHE A 462 -24.82 -14.79 -4.61
C PHE A 462 -23.74 -15.45 -3.72
N ALA A 463 -23.22 -16.61 -4.10
CA ALA A 463 -22.30 -17.38 -3.28
C ALA A 463 -21.06 -16.59 -2.87
N GLY A 464 -20.44 -15.86 -3.82
CA GLY A 464 -19.25 -15.07 -3.54
C GLY A 464 -19.50 -13.90 -2.60
N GLY A 465 -20.63 -13.23 -2.72
CA GLY A 465 -21.00 -12.15 -1.80
C GLY A 465 -21.25 -12.65 -0.39
N PHE A 466 -21.98 -13.77 -0.28
CA PHE A 466 -22.24 -14.39 1.01
C PHE A 466 -20.94 -14.92 1.65
N ALA A 467 -20.08 -15.59 0.88
CA ALA A 467 -18.79 -16.06 1.35
C ALA A 467 -17.87 -14.91 1.81
N ALA A 468 -17.83 -13.79 1.05
CA ALA A 468 -17.04 -12.63 1.41
C ALA A 468 -17.52 -12.00 2.73
N LEU A 469 -18.82 -11.81 2.89
CA LEU A 469 -19.39 -11.26 4.12
C LEU A 469 -19.22 -12.22 5.31
N ALA A 470 -19.52 -13.50 5.14
CA ALA A 470 -19.39 -14.49 6.21
C ALA A 470 -17.93 -14.64 6.66
N GLY A 471 -16.99 -14.72 5.71
CA GLY A 471 -15.57 -14.76 6.01
C GLY A 471 -15.07 -13.49 6.70
N GLY A 472 -15.43 -12.30 6.17
CA GLY A 472 -15.10 -11.03 6.80
C GLY A 472 -15.72 -10.84 8.19
N ALA A 473 -16.99 -11.24 8.37
CA ALA A 473 -17.66 -11.23 9.67
C ALA A 473 -17.01 -12.20 10.65
N ALA A 474 -16.58 -13.37 10.19
CA ALA A 474 -15.87 -14.33 11.03
C ALA A 474 -14.53 -13.77 11.53
N VAL A 475 -13.76 -13.09 10.66
CA VAL A 475 -12.55 -12.38 11.07
C VAL A 475 -12.87 -11.33 12.12
N ALA A 476 -13.87 -10.47 11.84
CA ALA A 476 -14.24 -9.40 12.75
C ALA A 476 -14.72 -9.95 14.10
N THR A 477 -15.61 -10.96 14.12
CA THR A 477 -16.15 -11.56 15.34
C THR A 477 -15.09 -12.33 16.11
N GLY A 478 -14.25 -13.13 15.44
CA GLY A 478 -13.15 -13.86 16.07
C GLY A 478 -12.16 -12.91 16.73
N PHE A 479 -11.81 -11.83 16.05
CA PHE A 479 -10.90 -10.80 16.56
C PHE A 479 -11.51 -9.99 17.72
N TRP A 480 -12.75 -9.48 17.57
CA TRP A 480 -13.36 -8.59 18.56
C TRP A 480 -13.94 -9.35 19.77
N PHE A 481 -14.70 -10.42 19.53
CA PHE A 481 -15.44 -11.13 20.56
C PHE A 481 -14.76 -12.43 21.00
N GLY A 482 -14.18 -13.18 20.06
CA GLY A 482 -13.53 -14.47 20.33
C GLY A 482 -12.17 -14.36 21.00
N ARG A 483 -11.63 -13.13 21.20
CA ARG A 483 -10.28 -12.88 21.72
C ARG A 483 -9.17 -13.63 20.98
N MET A 484 -9.42 -14.03 19.74
CA MET A 484 -8.45 -14.71 18.90
C MET A 484 -7.35 -13.75 18.44
N PRO A 485 -6.10 -14.24 18.28
CA PRO A 485 -5.08 -13.51 17.51
C PRO A 485 -5.57 -13.19 16.10
N VAL A 486 -5.16 -12.04 15.55
CA VAL A 486 -5.64 -11.54 14.25
C VAL A 486 -5.49 -12.56 13.12
N LEU A 487 -4.36 -13.26 13.09
CA LEU A 487 -4.06 -14.22 12.02
C LEU A 487 -4.87 -15.51 12.14
N GLU A 488 -5.17 -15.96 13.36
CA GLU A 488 -6.08 -17.10 13.59
C GLU A 488 -7.52 -16.75 13.19
N ALA A 489 -7.96 -15.52 13.49
CA ALA A 489 -9.24 -15.02 12.98
C ALA A 489 -9.26 -14.97 11.44
N GLY A 490 -8.13 -14.60 10.80
CA GLY A 490 -7.96 -14.67 9.35
C GLY A 490 -8.14 -16.10 8.80
N LEU A 491 -7.52 -17.10 9.43
CA LEU A 491 -7.67 -18.52 9.07
C LEU A 491 -9.12 -18.99 9.22
N MET A 492 -9.77 -18.62 10.33
CA MET A 492 -11.18 -18.93 10.55
C MET A 492 -12.06 -18.34 9.44
N GLY A 493 -11.82 -17.08 9.08
CA GLY A 493 -12.52 -16.42 7.98
C GLY A 493 -12.30 -17.12 6.64
N MET A 494 -11.06 -17.55 6.34
CA MET A 494 -10.74 -18.35 5.14
C MET A 494 -11.46 -19.70 5.16
N GLY A 495 -11.48 -20.40 6.29
CA GLY A 495 -12.20 -21.66 6.44
C GLY A 495 -13.70 -21.52 6.16
N ILE A 496 -14.33 -20.48 6.71
CA ILE A 496 -15.75 -20.21 6.51
C ILE A 496 -16.05 -19.80 5.06
N SER A 497 -15.31 -18.83 4.53
CA SER A 497 -15.51 -18.39 3.14
C SER A 497 -15.24 -19.51 2.14
N GLY A 498 -14.20 -20.31 2.36
CA GLY A 498 -13.86 -21.48 1.55
C GLY A 498 -14.89 -22.58 1.63
N GLY A 499 -15.39 -22.90 2.83
CA GLY A 499 -16.47 -23.87 3.02
C GLY A 499 -17.73 -23.48 2.25
N ILE A 500 -18.14 -22.22 2.33
CA ILE A 500 -19.29 -21.70 1.57
C ILE A 500 -19.05 -21.83 0.06
N MET A 501 -17.85 -21.48 -0.42
CA MET A 501 -17.52 -21.56 -1.84
C MET A 501 -17.47 -23.01 -2.33
N LEU A 502 -16.93 -23.94 -1.54
CA LEU A 502 -16.94 -25.38 -1.86
C LEU A 502 -18.36 -25.95 -1.91
N LEU A 503 -19.20 -25.62 -0.91
CA LEU A 503 -20.60 -26.04 -0.90
C LEU A 503 -21.36 -25.49 -2.12
N ALA A 504 -21.13 -24.24 -2.50
CA ALA A 504 -21.73 -23.63 -3.67
C ALA A 504 -21.21 -24.21 -5.00
N ALA A 505 -19.99 -24.71 -5.02
CA ALA A 505 -19.37 -25.36 -6.18
C ALA A 505 -19.80 -26.83 -6.34
N PHE A 506 -20.20 -27.49 -5.26
CA PHE A 506 -20.48 -28.92 -5.22
C PHE A 506 -21.48 -29.42 -6.29
N PRO A 507 -22.64 -28.76 -6.53
CA PRO A 507 -23.57 -29.17 -7.59
C PRO A 507 -22.94 -29.10 -9.00
N ALA A 508 -22.08 -28.12 -9.24
CA ALA A 508 -21.41 -27.97 -10.53
C ALA A 508 -20.29 -29.01 -10.74
N LEU A 509 -19.60 -29.41 -9.66
CA LEU A 509 -18.61 -30.47 -9.68
C LEU A 509 -19.24 -31.84 -9.98
N LEU A 510 -20.41 -32.11 -9.41
CA LEU A 510 -21.15 -33.38 -9.62
C LEU A 510 -21.77 -33.46 -11.02
N SER A 511 -22.21 -32.33 -11.59
CA SER A 511 -22.90 -32.31 -12.88
C SER A 511 -21.99 -32.57 -14.08
N GLY A 512 -20.67 -32.55 -13.91
CA GLY A 512 -19.69 -32.79 -14.95
C GLY A 512 -19.78 -31.85 -16.18
N LYS A 513 -20.62 -30.81 -16.11
CA LYS A 513 -20.82 -29.88 -17.23
C LYS A 513 -19.58 -29.02 -17.42
N PRO A 514 -18.90 -29.11 -18.59
CA PRO A 514 -17.76 -28.28 -18.85
C PRO A 514 -18.17 -26.80 -18.93
N ARG A 515 -17.32 -25.95 -18.44
CA ARG A 515 -17.50 -24.50 -18.32
C ARG A 515 -17.16 -23.74 -19.61
N GLU A 516 -17.30 -24.37 -20.78
CA GLU A 516 -16.79 -23.83 -22.03
C GLU A 516 -17.39 -22.45 -22.40
N ASP A 517 -18.65 -22.19 -22.07
CA ASP A 517 -19.35 -21.03 -22.63
C ASP A 517 -19.03 -19.68 -21.98
N LEU A 518 -18.65 -19.64 -20.70
CA LEU A 518 -18.44 -18.37 -20.01
C LEU A 518 -16.96 -17.95 -19.89
N ARG A 519 -16.04 -18.90 -19.79
CA ARG A 519 -14.60 -18.58 -19.71
C ARG A 519 -14.07 -18.10 -21.05
N HIS A 520 -14.42 -18.77 -22.14
CA HIS A 520 -13.88 -18.49 -23.46
C HIS A 520 -14.59 -17.31 -24.14
N ALA A 521 -15.89 -17.16 -24.00
CA ALA A 521 -16.63 -16.04 -24.57
C ALA A 521 -16.26 -14.70 -23.90
N GLN A 522 -16.14 -14.67 -22.57
CA GLN A 522 -15.81 -13.43 -21.84
C GLN A 522 -14.30 -13.12 -21.78
N LEU A 523 -13.42 -14.09 -22.00
CA LEU A 523 -11.97 -13.88 -22.05
C LEU A 523 -11.43 -13.72 -23.48
N ARG A 524 -12.18 -14.22 -24.51
CA ARG A 524 -11.82 -14.08 -25.93
C ARG A 524 -12.26 -12.79 -26.56
N ASP A 525 -13.33 -12.21 -26.06
CA ASP A 525 -13.84 -10.94 -26.57
C ASP A 525 -13.75 -9.86 -25.48
N PRO A 526 -12.57 -9.24 -25.33
CA PRO A 526 -12.53 -7.94 -24.70
C PRO A 526 -13.04 -6.97 -25.76
N THR A 527 -14.34 -7.02 -26.09
CA THR A 527 -14.93 -5.81 -26.62
C THR A 527 -14.56 -4.74 -25.61
N PRO A 528 -13.70 -3.79 -25.97
CA PRO A 528 -13.46 -2.67 -25.08
C PRO A 528 -14.84 -2.18 -24.75
N ILE A 529 -15.16 -2.07 -23.46
CA ILE A 529 -16.33 -1.34 -23.01
C ILE A 529 -16.11 0.06 -23.58
N SER A 530 -16.61 0.23 -24.83
CA SER A 530 -16.68 1.50 -25.52
C SER A 530 -17.51 2.48 -24.70
#